data_9862caa9349dafe241453eba78566808
#
_entry.id   9862caa9349dafe241453eba78566808
#
_cell.length_a   1.000
_cell.length_b   1.000
_cell.length_c   1.000
_cell.angle_alpha   90.00
_cell.angle_beta   90.00
_cell.angle_gamma   90.00
#
_symmetry.space_group_name_H-M   'P 1'
#
loop_
_entity.id
_entity.type
_entity.pdbx_description
1 polymer ?
#
loop_
_entity_poly.entity_id
_entity_poly.type
_entity_poly.pdbx_seq_one_letter_code
_entity_poly.pdbx_strand_id
1 'polypeptide(L)'
;MRILHSSDWHLGQHFIGKSRLAEHQAFFRWLKQQIEQHQVDALIVAGDIFDTSTPPSYARELYHQLVVDLLPTGCQLILLGGN
;
A
#
# COMPACT_ATOMS: atom_id res chain seq x y z
N MET A 1 12.93 -6.61 -16.23
CA MET A 1 12.29 -5.84 -15.13
C MET A 1 10.89 -6.37 -14.85
N ARG A 2 10.57 -6.56 -13.59
CA ARG A 2 9.23 -7.01 -13.19
C ARG A 2 8.50 -5.88 -12.49
N ILE A 3 7.27 -5.63 -12.93
CA ILE A 3 6.45 -4.54 -12.41
C ILE A 3 5.15 -5.12 -11.87
N LEU A 4 4.80 -4.72 -10.65
CA LEU A 4 3.52 -5.06 -10.05
C LEU A 4 2.66 -3.80 -10.01
N HIS A 5 1.41 -3.93 -10.43
CA HIS A 5 0.47 -2.80 -10.48
C HIS A 5 -0.67 -3.02 -9.50
N SER A 6 -0.98 -2.00 -8.72
CA SER A 6 -2.11 -2.00 -7.80
C SER A 6 -2.84 -0.66 -7.90
N SER A 7 -4.03 -0.57 -7.31
CA SER A 7 -4.80 0.67 -7.40
C SER A 7 -5.81 0.78 -6.28
N ASP A 8 -6.16 2.04 -5.95
CA ASP A 8 -7.30 2.40 -5.10
C ASP A 8 -7.28 1.71 -3.74
N TRP A 9 -6.23 1.94 -2.98
CA TRP A 9 -6.07 1.33 -1.66
C TRP A 9 -7.04 1.88 -0.63
N HIS A 10 -7.36 3.18 -0.67
CA HIS A 10 -8.29 3.83 0.25
C HIS A 10 -7.97 3.55 1.72
N LEU A 11 -6.71 3.73 2.10
CA LEU A 11 -6.27 3.51 3.48
C LEU A 11 -7.03 4.42 4.44
N GLY A 12 -7.49 3.86 5.55
CA GLY A 12 -8.29 4.58 6.53
C GLY A 12 -9.78 4.45 6.31
N GLN A 13 -10.19 3.72 5.28
CA GLN A 13 -11.61 3.51 4.99
C GLN A 13 -12.30 2.73 6.10
N HIS A 14 -13.53 3.12 6.40
CA HIS A 14 -14.38 2.41 7.34
C HIS A 14 -15.51 1.70 6.61
N PHE A 15 -15.95 0.58 7.17
CA PHE A 15 -17.09 -0.15 6.66
C PHE A 15 -18.02 -0.47 7.81
N ILE A 16 -19.24 0.06 7.74
CA ILE A 16 -20.27 -0.09 8.80
C ILE A 16 -19.68 0.32 10.16
N GLY A 17 -19.02 1.50 10.19
CA GLY A 17 -18.45 2.04 11.40
C GLY A 17 -17.20 1.35 11.91
N LYS A 18 -16.66 0.40 11.16
CA LYS A 18 -15.47 -0.33 11.56
C LYS A 18 -14.29 -0.01 10.63
N SER A 19 -13.12 0.12 11.22
CA SER A 19 -11.88 0.31 10.48
C SER A 19 -11.53 -0.96 9.70
N ARG A 20 -10.96 -0.77 8.52
CA ARG A 20 -10.45 -1.86 7.68
C ARG A 20 -8.96 -2.10 7.90
N LEU A 21 -8.45 -1.70 9.06
CA LEU A 21 -7.03 -1.80 9.37
C LEU A 21 -6.49 -3.22 9.19
N ALA A 22 -7.17 -4.21 9.76
CA ALA A 22 -6.72 -5.60 9.69
C ALA A 22 -6.66 -6.11 8.24
N GLU A 23 -7.63 -5.70 7.42
CA GLU A 23 -7.65 -6.08 6.00
C GLU A 23 -6.48 -5.45 5.25
N HIS A 24 -6.19 -4.18 5.52
CA HIS A 24 -5.08 -3.49 4.88
C HIS A 24 -3.73 -4.07 5.33
N GLN A 25 -3.60 -4.42 6.60
CA GLN A 25 -2.39 -5.07 7.09
C GLN A 25 -2.16 -6.41 6.41
N ALA A 26 -3.21 -7.21 6.27
CA ALA A 26 -3.12 -8.51 5.60
C ALA A 26 -2.74 -8.33 4.13
N PHE A 27 -3.33 -7.33 3.46
CA PHE A 27 -3.01 -7.03 2.07
C PHE A 27 -1.54 -6.64 1.92
N PHE A 28 -1.02 -5.79 2.80
CA PHE A 28 0.37 -5.35 2.72
C PHE A 28 1.35 -6.49 2.97
N ARG A 29 1.04 -7.40 3.90
CA ARG A 29 1.86 -8.60 4.11
C ARG A 29 1.90 -9.47 2.86
N TRP A 30 0.74 -9.68 2.25
CA TRP A 30 0.65 -10.44 0.99
C TRP A 30 1.46 -9.76 -0.11
N LEU A 31 1.30 -8.44 -0.22
CA LEU A 31 1.99 -7.64 -1.23
C LEU A 31 3.51 -7.76 -1.09
N LYS A 32 4.01 -7.65 0.13
CA LYS A 32 5.43 -7.80 0.39
C LYS A 32 5.93 -9.19 0.01
N GLN A 33 5.16 -10.22 0.33
CA GLN A 33 5.51 -11.60 -0.05
C GLN A 33 5.59 -11.75 -1.55
N GLN A 34 4.65 -11.16 -2.29
CA GLN A 34 4.66 -11.23 -3.75
C GLN A 34 5.88 -10.52 -4.32
N ILE A 35 6.23 -9.36 -3.77
CA ILE A 35 7.39 -8.60 -4.23
C ILE A 35 8.67 -9.40 -4.01
N GLU A 36 8.81 -10.03 -2.85
CA GLU A 36 9.99 -10.83 -2.54
C GLU A 36 10.04 -12.10 -3.38
N GLN A 37 8.91 -12.80 -3.49
CA GLN A 37 8.84 -14.08 -4.19
C GLN A 37 9.12 -13.93 -5.68
N HIS A 38 8.62 -12.87 -6.30
CA HIS A 38 8.75 -12.66 -7.74
C HIS A 38 9.85 -11.67 -8.10
N GLN A 39 10.60 -11.18 -7.12
CA GLN A 39 11.69 -10.24 -7.33
C GLN A 39 11.21 -9.03 -8.15
N VAL A 40 10.13 -8.40 -7.68
CA VAL A 40 9.53 -7.25 -8.35
C VAL A 40 10.45 -6.04 -8.22
N ASP A 41 10.72 -5.37 -9.32
CA ASP A 41 11.59 -4.19 -9.35
C ASP A 41 10.85 -2.90 -9.04
N ALA A 42 9.59 -2.82 -9.43
CA ALA A 42 8.78 -1.61 -9.20
C ALA A 42 7.35 -1.98 -8.88
N LEU A 43 6.80 -1.31 -7.87
CA LEU A 43 5.39 -1.39 -7.52
C LEU A 43 4.75 -0.07 -7.93
N ILE A 44 3.80 -0.13 -8.86
CA ILE A 44 3.08 1.05 -9.33
C ILE A 44 1.69 1.03 -8.70
N VAL A 45 1.36 2.11 -7.98
CA VAL A 45 0.05 2.25 -7.35
C VAL A 45 -0.66 3.44 -7.99
N ALA A 46 -1.78 3.17 -8.63
CA ALA A 46 -2.59 4.18 -9.27
C ALA A 46 -3.83 4.46 -8.41
N GLY A 47 -4.34 5.70 -8.47
CA GLY A 47 -5.54 6.06 -7.76
C GLY A 47 -5.28 6.50 -6.32
N ASP A 48 -6.31 6.42 -5.48
CA ASP A 48 -6.26 6.96 -4.14
C ASP A 48 -5.56 6.02 -3.17
N ILE A 49 -4.49 6.52 -2.55
CA ILE A 49 -3.78 5.79 -1.48
C ILE A 49 -4.58 5.88 -0.18
N PHE A 50 -5.06 7.06 0.16
CA PHE A 50 -5.83 7.30 1.37
C PHE A 50 -7.28 7.56 1.03
N ASP A 51 -8.18 7.16 1.92
CA ASP A 51 -9.61 7.31 1.69
C ASP A 51 -10.05 8.77 1.75
N THR A 52 -9.36 9.60 2.52
CA THR A 52 -9.67 11.02 2.66
C THR A 52 -8.42 11.87 2.52
N SER A 53 -8.60 13.19 2.36
CA SER A 53 -7.49 14.12 2.31
C SER A 53 -6.80 14.29 3.66
N THR A 54 -7.51 13.95 4.76
CA THR A 54 -6.95 13.99 6.11
C THR A 54 -7.08 12.59 6.72
N PRO A 55 -6.21 11.66 6.30
CA PRO A 55 -6.33 10.28 6.78
C PRO A 55 -6.00 10.18 8.28
N PRO A 56 -6.60 9.22 8.98
CA PRO A 56 -6.22 8.98 10.38
C PRO A 56 -4.75 8.53 10.47
N SER A 57 -4.16 8.75 11.65
CA SER A 57 -2.74 8.49 11.83
C SER A 57 -2.36 7.03 11.56
N TYR A 58 -3.23 6.07 11.90
CA TYR A 58 -2.91 4.66 11.65
C TYR A 58 -2.77 4.36 10.15
N ALA A 59 -3.53 5.06 9.31
CA ALA A 59 -3.44 4.87 7.86
C ALA A 59 -2.10 5.37 7.34
N ARG A 60 -1.63 6.50 7.83
CA ARG A 60 -0.32 7.03 7.46
C ARG A 60 0.81 6.14 7.97
N GLU A 61 0.65 5.60 9.16
CA GLU A 61 1.63 4.67 9.72
C GLU A 61 1.71 3.37 8.91
N LEU A 62 0.57 2.86 8.47
CA LEU A 62 0.52 1.68 7.60
C LEU A 62 1.30 1.91 6.31
N TYR A 63 1.05 3.05 5.67
CA TYR A 63 1.73 3.40 4.43
C TYR A 63 3.22 3.54 4.66
N HIS A 64 3.61 4.25 5.72
CA HIS A 64 5.02 4.44 6.06
C HIS A 64 5.71 3.11 6.32
N GLN A 65 5.04 2.21 7.05
CA GLN A 65 5.60 0.89 7.33
C GLN A 65 5.82 0.10 6.06
N LEU A 66 4.89 0.21 5.11
CA LEU A 66 5.06 -0.45 3.82
C LEU A 66 6.32 0.06 3.10
N VAL A 67 6.50 1.38 3.07
CA VAL A 67 7.67 1.98 2.44
C VAL A 67 8.96 1.45 3.07
N VAL A 68 9.00 1.42 4.41
CA VAL A 68 10.16 0.90 5.14
C VAL A 68 10.39 -0.58 4.83
N ASP A 69 9.32 -1.37 4.78
CA ASP A 69 9.41 -2.80 4.52
C ASP A 69 9.90 -3.11 3.10
N LEU A 70 9.65 -2.21 2.15
CA LEU A 70 10.09 -2.41 0.77
C LEU A 70 11.56 -2.04 0.54
N LEU A 71 12.15 -1.23 1.41
CA LEU A 71 13.54 -0.80 1.25
C LEU A 71 14.52 -1.98 1.07
N PRO A 72 14.49 -3.02 1.92
CA PRO A 72 15.42 -4.13 1.75
C PRO A 72 15.21 -4.94 0.48
N THR A 73 14.04 -4.87 -0.12
CA THR A 73 13.74 -5.64 -1.34
C THR A 73 14.31 -5.01 -2.59
N GLY A 74 14.67 -3.73 -2.53
CA GLY A 74 15.10 -2.97 -3.69
C GLY A 74 13.97 -2.56 -4.61
N CYS A 75 12.73 -2.87 -4.28
CA CYS A 75 11.57 -2.51 -5.08
C CYS A 75 11.28 -1.01 -4.96
N GLN A 76 11.11 -0.35 -6.09
CA GLN A 76 10.73 1.07 -6.11
C GLN A 76 9.22 1.22 -6.02
N LEU A 77 8.78 2.18 -5.21
CA LEU A 77 7.35 2.50 -5.10
C LEU A 77 7.06 3.72 -5.94
N ILE A 78 6.14 3.58 -6.89
CA ILE A 78 5.76 4.64 -7.81
C ILE A 78 4.27 4.91 -7.66
N LEU A 79 3.93 6.15 -7.34
CA LEU A 79 2.54 6.55 -7.14
C LEU A 79 2.07 7.35 -8.36
N LEU A 80 0.95 6.95 -8.94
CA LEU A 80 0.41 7.57 -10.12
C LEU A 80 -1.01 8.07 -9.87
N GLY A 81 -1.25 9.33 -10.20
CA GLY A 81 -2.59 9.90 -10.13
C GLY A 81 -3.11 9.96 -8.71
N GLY A 82 -4.42 10.00 -8.58
CA GLY A 82 -5.07 10.14 -7.31
C GLY A 82 -4.87 11.54 -6.73
N ASN A 83 -5.63 11.88 -5.79
CA ASN A 83 -5.52 13.20 -5.16
C ASN A 83 -4.78 13.14 -3.86
#